data_aa75a82287d320d5cc2c90ec837cf5d1
#
_entry.id   aa75a82287d320d5cc2c90ec837cf5d1
#
_cell.length_a   1.000
_cell.length_b   1.000
_cell.length_c   1.000
_cell.angle_alpha   90.00
_cell.angle_beta   90.00
_cell.angle_gamma   90.00
#
_symmetry.space_group_name_H-M   'P 1'
#
loop_
_entity.id
_entity.type
_entity.pdbx_description
1 polymer ?
#
loop_
_entity_poly.entity_id
_entity_poly.type
_entity_poly.pdbx_seq_one_letter_code
_entity_poly.pdbx_strand_id
1 'polypeptide(L)'
;MFLVRRPSDAQLSQIAASAVDAPFTYDEVGATARPDELPEGYHRVRAARVVGAGDEAFAAAVDGIRRWQLHRRQGYRVAPDDPPIEVGTVVAVDVPLVAVHVIATCRIAWMVDEPGRFGFGYGTLPMHPASGEEAFVVERHDPHDAAGPARLAITAFSRPRHALVRLAGPMARRQQARATQGYFDALVAHVREVVA
;
A
#
# COMPACT_ATOMS: atom_id res chain seq x y z
N MET A 1 4.26 0.61 -15.35
CA MET A 1 5.27 0.44 -16.42
C MET A 1 6.02 -0.87 -16.17
N PHE A 2 6.51 -1.54 -17.23
CA PHE A 2 7.28 -2.79 -17.12
C PHE A 2 8.70 -2.55 -17.60
N LEU A 3 9.70 -2.98 -16.84
CA LEU A 3 11.13 -2.88 -17.18
C LEU A 3 11.78 -4.27 -17.11
N VAL A 4 12.63 -4.59 -18.08
CA VAL A 4 13.41 -5.85 -18.09
C VAL A 4 14.61 -5.77 -17.15
N ARG A 5 15.14 -4.56 -16.92
CA ARG A 5 16.27 -4.31 -16.01
C ARG A 5 15.79 -3.58 -14.77
N ARG A 6 16.39 -3.90 -13.63
CA ARG A 6 16.18 -3.19 -12.39
C ARG A 6 16.56 -1.70 -12.55
N PRO A 7 15.63 -0.75 -12.28
CA PRO A 7 15.99 0.67 -12.30
C PRO A 7 16.93 1.01 -11.14
N SER A 8 17.81 1.98 -11.34
CA SER A 8 18.56 2.57 -10.23
C SER A 8 17.65 3.36 -9.29
N ASP A 9 18.09 3.65 -8.07
CA ASP A 9 17.30 4.44 -7.12
C ASP A 9 17.08 5.87 -7.65
N ALA A 10 18.08 6.44 -8.33
CA ALA A 10 17.94 7.74 -9.00
C ALA A 10 16.86 7.72 -10.11
N GLN A 11 16.83 6.67 -10.94
CA GLN A 11 15.79 6.51 -11.95
C GLN A 11 14.40 6.34 -11.34
N LEU A 12 14.27 5.56 -10.26
CA LEU A 12 13.00 5.37 -9.58
C LEU A 12 12.49 6.68 -8.95
N SER A 13 13.38 7.46 -8.32
CA SER A 13 13.07 8.78 -7.77
C SER A 13 12.67 9.78 -8.87
N GLN A 14 13.35 9.76 -10.02
CA GLN A 14 12.99 10.59 -11.16
C GLN A 14 11.60 10.23 -11.73
N ILE A 15 11.25 8.94 -11.74
CA ILE A 15 9.92 8.48 -12.14
C ILE A 15 8.86 9.03 -11.18
N ALA A 16 9.08 8.97 -9.85
CA ALA A 16 8.18 9.56 -8.86
C ALA A 16 8.03 11.07 -9.08
N ALA A 17 9.14 11.79 -9.24
CA ALA A 17 9.14 13.25 -9.47
C ALA A 17 8.39 13.63 -10.75
N SER A 18 8.50 12.86 -11.83
CA SER A 18 7.79 13.12 -13.09
C SER A 18 6.28 12.92 -13.01
N ALA A 19 5.80 12.28 -11.95
CA ALA A 19 4.38 11.98 -11.74
C ALA A 19 3.68 12.94 -10.76
N VAL A 20 4.38 13.97 -10.24
CA VAL A 20 3.86 14.86 -9.20
C VAL A 20 2.58 15.58 -9.65
N ASP A 21 2.49 16.04 -10.91
CA ASP A 21 1.32 16.73 -11.44
C ASP A 21 0.35 15.81 -12.20
N ALA A 22 0.65 14.50 -12.27
CA ALA A 22 -0.18 13.57 -13.01
C ALA A 22 -1.55 13.37 -12.30
N PRO A 23 -2.66 13.29 -13.03
CA PRO A 23 -3.96 13.01 -12.45
C PRO A 23 -4.05 11.57 -11.92
N PHE A 24 -4.94 11.32 -10.96
CA PHE A 24 -5.36 9.96 -10.64
C PHE A 24 -5.98 9.27 -11.86
N THR A 25 -5.94 7.95 -11.89
CA THR A 25 -6.44 7.15 -13.02
C THR A 25 -7.88 6.65 -12.83
N TYR A 26 -8.54 7.11 -11.78
CA TYR A 26 -9.91 6.79 -11.37
C TYR A 26 -10.54 8.03 -10.73
N ASP A 27 -11.86 8.06 -10.62
CA ASP A 27 -12.61 9.26 -10.18
C ASP A 27 -12.96 9.22 -8.69
N GLU A 28 -13.04 8.03 -8.09
CA GLU A 28 -13.51 7.78 -6.72
C GLU A 28 -12.38 7.94 -5.68
N VAL A 29 -11.65 9.07 -5.77
CA VAL A 29 -10.50 9.36 -4.91
C VAL A 29 -10.93 9.44 -3.44
N GLY A 30 -10.20 8.71 -2.57
CA GLY A 30 -10.49 8.64 -1.14
C GLY A 30 -11.56 7.61 -0.75
N ALA A 31 -12.10 6.85 -1.69
CA ALA A 31 -13.17 5.88 -1.39
C ALA A 31 -12.73 4.77 -0.43
N THR A 32 -11.43 4.42 -0.37
CA THR A 32 -10.93 3.42 0.60
C THR A 32 -10.98 3.90 2.06
N ALA A 33 -11.19 5.19 2.32
CA ALA A 33 -11.46 5.70 3.67
C ALA A 33 -12.82 5.23 4.22
N ARG A 34 -13.75 4.82 3.33
CA ARG A 34 -15.07 4.26 3.65
C ARG A 34 -15.18 2.82 3.13
N PRO A 35 -14.61 1.84 3.85
CA PRO A 35 -14.52 0.46 3.36
C PRO A 35 -15.87 -0.21 3.05
N ASP A 36 -16.96 0.27 3.62
CA ASP A 36 -18.31 -0.26 3.37
C ASP A 36 -18.95 0.28 2.08
N GLU A 37 -18.42 1.39 1.52
CA GLU A 37 -18.95 2.10 0.36
C GLU A 37 -18.01 2.04 -0.86
N LEU A 38 -17.29 0.93 -1.02
CA LEU A 38 -16.36 0.81 -2.17
C LEU A 38 -17.10 0.83 -3.52
N PRO A 39 -16.53 1.52 -4.52
CA PRO A 39 -17.17 1.73 -5.81
C PRO A 39 -17.43 0.42 -6.56
N GLU A 40 -18.48 0.41 -7.39
CA GLU A 40 -18.82 -0.71 -8.27
C GLU A 40 -17.93 -0.76 -9.52
N GLY A 41 -17.88 -1.93 -10.17
CA GLY A 41 -17.09 -2.10 -11.40
C GLY A 41 -15.59 -2.36 -11.17
N TYR A 42 -15.16 -2.47 -9.92
CA TYR A 42 -13.78 -2.79 -9.52
C TYR A 42 -13.71 -4.15 -8.82
N HIS A 43 -12.55 -4.79 -8.88
CA HIS A 43 -12.22 -5.85 -7.93
C HIS A 43 -11.95 -5.21 -6.57
N ARG A 44 -12.63 -5.69 -5.53
CA ARG A 44 -12.58 -5.14 -4.17
C ARG A 44 -11.85 -6.11 -3.24
N VAL A 45 -11.00 -5.57 -2.37
CA VAL A 45 -10.32 -6.30 -1.30
C VAL A 45 -10.64 -5.65 0.02
N ARG A 46 -11.01 -6.45 1.01
CA ARG A 46 -11.18 -6.07 2.42
C ARG A 46 -10.60 -7.21 3.24
N ALA A 47 -9.53 -6.93 3.94
CA ALA A 47 -8.87 -7.93 4.77
C ALA A 47 -8.31 -7.25 6.01
N ALA A 48 -8.30 -7.95 7.14
CA ALA A 48 -7.70 -7.47 8.35
C ALA A 48 -7.04 -8.61 9.13
N ARG A 49 -5.93 -8.28 9.81
CA ARG A 49 -5.20 -9.23 10.63
C ARG A 49 -4.66 -8.55 11.88
N VAL A 50 -4.69 -9.22 13.02
CA VAL A 50 -3.97 -8.80 14.23
C VAL A 50 -2.47 -8.90 13.96
N VAL A 51 -1.74 -7.80 14.23
CA VAL A 51 -0.30 -7.70 14.02
C VAL A 51 0.49 -7.68 15.32
N GLY A 52 -0.19 -7.49 16.44
CA GLY A 52 0.35 -7.49 17.79
C GLY A 52 -0.71 -7.08 18.81
N ALA A 53 -0.32 -6.90 20.06
CA ALA A 53 -1.20 -6.40 21.11
C ALA A 53 -0.42 -5.45 22.03
N GLY A 54 -1.12 -4.50 22.61
CA GLY A 54 -0.56 -3.48 23.50
C GLY A 54 -0.03 -2.25 22.79
N ASP A 55 0.35 -1.24 23.60
CA ASP A 55 0.81 0.05 23.12
C ASP A 55 2.10 -0.04 22.29
N GLU A 56 3.04 -0.84 22.72
CA GLU A 56 4.32 -1.02 22.02
C GLU A 56 4.11 -1.65 20.64
N ALA A 57 3.24 -2.65 20.54
CA ALA A 57 2.94 -3.28 19.27
C ALA A 57 2.18 -2.34 18.30
N PHE A 58 1.27 -1.52 18.83
CA PHE A 58 0.60 -0.49 18.03
C PHE A 58 1.60 0.55 17.53
N ALA A 59 2.46 1.08 18.41
CA ALA A 59 3.49 2.04 18.03
C ALA A 59 4.47 1.47 16.99
N ALA A 60 4.91 0.22 17.17
CA ALA A 60 5.75 -0.48 16.20
C ALA A 60 5.05 -0.67 14.84
N ALA A 61 3.76 -0.97 14.85
CA ALA A 61 2.99 -1.10 13.62
C ALA A 61 2.83 0.23 12.88
N VAL A 62 2.61 1.33 13.61
CA VAL A 62 2.60 2.71 13.06
C VAL A 62 3.96 3.07 12.46
N ASP A 63 5.07 2.80 13.17
CA ASP A 63 6.43 2.99 12.64
C ASP A 63 6.64 2.19 11.37
N GLY A 64 6.18 0.93 11.34
CA GLY A 64 6.25 0.07 10.16
C GLY A 64 5.52 0.65 8.94
N ILE A 65 4.36 1.28 9.13
CA ILE A 65 3.66 1.99 8.04
C ILE A 65 4.46 3.23 7.62
N ARG A 66 4.89 4.07 8.56
CA ARG A 66 5.63 5.30 8.27
C ARG A 66 6.92 5.05 7.49
N ARG A 67 7.60 3.94 7.76
CA ARG A 67 8.85 3.52 7.08
C ARG A 67 8.62 2.60 5.88
N TRP A 68 7.39 2.45 5.41
CA TRP A 68 7.06 1.60 4.27
C TRP A 68 7.50 0.13 4.42
N GLN A 69 7.59 -0.38 5.68
CA GLN A 69 8.06 -1.74 5.94
C GLN A 69 7.16 -2.81 5.33
N LEU A 70 5.86 -2.53 5.15
CA LEU A 70 4.93 -3.40 4.43
C LEU A 70 5.43 -3.71 3.01
N HIS A 71 5.99 -2.71 2.34
CA HIS A 71 6.52 -2.83 0.98
C HIS A 71 7.96 -3.35 0.99
N ARG A 72 8.84 -2.72 1.77
CA ARG A 72 10.28 -3.01 1.78
C ARG A 72 10.60 -4.44 2.19
N ARG A 73 9.89 -5.00 3.17
CA ARG A 73 10.09 -6.39 3.63
C ARG A 73 9.59 -7.45 2.65
N GLN A 74 8.80 -7.07 1.65
CA GLN A 74 8.47 -7.92 0.51
C GLN A 74 9.51 -7.84 -0.63
N GLY A 75 10.60 -7.10 -0.44
CA GLY A 75 11.60 -6.85 -1.47
C GLY A 75 11.20 -5.76 -2.48
N TYR A 76 10.11 -5.00 -2.21
CA TYR A 76 9.75 -3.85 -3.02
C TYR A 76 10.62 -2.66 -2.64
N ARG A 77 10.94 -1.81 -3.62
CA ARG A 77 11.60 -0.55 -3.37
C ARG A 77 10.60 0.60 -3.52
N VAL A 78 10.67 1.55 -2.61
CA VAL A 78 9.83 2.74 -2.61
C VAL A 78 10.73 3.96 -2.78
N ALA A 79 10.41 4.82 -3.74
CA ALA A 79 11.14 6.06 -3.99
C ALA A 79 10.16 7.25 -4.03
N PRO A 80 10.62 8.45 -3.61
CA PRO A 80 11.96 8.75 -3.05
C PRO A 80 12.27 7.96 -1.79
N ASP A 81 13.49 8.05 -1.28
CA ASP A 81 13.82 7.38 0.00
C ASP A 81 13.07 8.02 1.15
N ASP A 82 12.51 7.17 2.03
CA ASP A 82 11.66 7.55 3.18
C ASP A 82 10.60 8.64 2.88
N PRO A 83 9.73 8.44 1.86
CA PRO A 83 8.72 9.43 1.54
C PRO A 83 7.73 9.56 2.71
N PRO A 84 7.36 10.79 3.13
CA PRO A 84 6.46 11.00 4.24
C PRO A 84 5.06 10.46 3.93
N ILE A 85 4.35 9.99 4.96
CA ILE A 85 2.94 9.63 4.85
C ILE A 85 2.12 10.92 5.00
N GLU A 86 1.98 11.66 3.90
CA GLU A 86 1.25 12.92 3.81
C GLU A 86 0.41 12.97 2.53
N VAL A 87 -0.75 13.60 2.58
CA VAL A 87 -1.62 13.75 1.40
C VAL A 87 -0.86 14.51 0.31
N GLY A 88 -0.88 13.96 -0.90
CA GLY A 88 -0.17 14.52 -2.05
C GLY A 88 1.22 13.92 -2.27
N THR A 89 1.83 13.24 -1.31
CA THR A 89 3.11 12.55 -1.51
C THR A 89 3.01 11.55 -2.65
N VAL A 90 3.92 11.66 -3.62
CA VAL A 90 4.01 10.77 -4.77
C VAL A 90 5.15 9.79 -4.57
N VAL A 91 4.86 8.52 -4.82
CA VAL A 91 5.83 7.43 -4.73
C VAL A 91 5.87 6.62 -6.02
N ALA A 92 7.05 6.08 -6.33
CA ALA A 92 7.23 5.01 -7.30
C ALA A 92 7.63 3.73 -6.56
N VAL A 93 6.84 2.69 -6.73
CA VAL A 93 7.10 1.37 -6.13
C VAL A 93 7.62 0.44 -7.22
N ASP A 94 8.81 -0.14 -7.02
CA ASP A 94 9.37 -1.18 -7.86
C ASP A 94 9.05 -2.55 -7.26
N VAL A 95 8.22 -3.30 -7.97
CA VAL A 95 7.82 -4.66 -7.62
C VAL A 95 8.56 -5.64 -8.52
N PRO A 96 9.57 -6.38 -8.00
CA PRO A 96 10.29 -7.37 -8.79
C PRO A 96 9.39 -8.58 -9.07
N LEU A 97 9.31 -8.98 -10.34
CA LEU A 97 8.75 -10.24 -10.80
C LEU A 97 9.88 -11.08 -11.42
N VAL A 98 9.60 -12.37 -11.71
CA VAL A 98 10.63 -13.34 -12.16
C VAL A 98 11.50 -12.84 -13.33
N ALA A 99 10.93 -12.10 -14.28
CA ALA A 99 11.65 -11.66 -15.48
C ALA A 99 11.57 -10.15 -15.72
N VAL A 100 10.83 -9.40 -14.92
CA VAL A 100 10.59 -7.97 -15.12
C VAL A 100 10.40 -7.24 -13.79
N HIS A 101 10.62 -5.93 -13.82
CA HIS A 101 10.26 -5.01 -12.76
C HIS A 101 8.97 -4.28 -13.11
N VAL A 102 7.99 -4.28 -12.23
CA VAL A 102 6.76 -3.51 -12.39
C VAL A 102 6.90 -2.22 -11.62
N ILE A 103 6.92 -1.10 -12.32
CA ILE A 103 6.96 0.21 -11.68
C ILE A 103 5.53 0.74 -11.57
N ALA A 104 5.10 0.97 -10.34
CA ALA A 104 3.80 1.47 -9.97
C ALA A 104 3.94 2.86 -9.36
N THR A 105 3.38 3.90 -10.00
CA THR A 105 3.33 5.25 -9.43
C THR A 105 2.01 5.46 -8.72
N CYS A 106 2.08 5.97 -7.49
CA CYS A 106 0.92 6.25 -6.65
C CYS A 106 1.07 7.62 -5.97
N ARG A 107 -0.06 8.22 -5.59
CA ARG A 107 -0.12 9.41 -4.74
C ARG A 107 -0.98 9.12 -3.53
N ILE A 108 -0.54 9.56 -2.34
CA ILE A 108 -1.35 9.49 -1.12
C ILE A 108 -2.57 10.38 -1.30
N ALA A 109 -3.74 9.77 -1.29
CA ALA A 109 -5.04 10.42 -1.48
C ALA A 109 -5.62 10.94 -0.15
N TRP A 110 -5.38 10.18 0.92
CA TRP A 110 -5.84 10.51 2.26
C TRP A 110 -4.95 9.84 3.32
N MET A 111 -4.99 10.35 4.53
CA MET A 111 -4.35 9.75 5.70
C MET A 111 -5.23 9.93 6.94
N VAL A 112 -4.96 9.14 7.96
CA VAL A 112 -5.52 9.27 9.31
C VAL A 112 -4.40 9.15 10.33
N ASP A 113 -4.41 10.05 11.32
CA ASP A 113 -3.50 10.03 12.48
C ASP A 113 -4.31 10.45 13.71
N GLU A 114 -4.92 9.46 14.37
CA GLU A 114 -5.83 9.63 15.49
C GLU A 114 -5.42 8.68 16.63
N PRO A 115 -5.80 8.94 17.87
CA PRO A 115 -5.58 8.00 18.94
C PRO A 115 -6.11 6.61 18.58
N GLY A 116 -5.23 5.60 18.60
CA GLY A 116 -5.58 4.22 18.27
C GLY A 116 -5.83 3.92 16.79
N ARG A 117 -5.56 4.87 15.86
CA ARG A 117 -5.74 4.66 14.44
C ARG A 117 -4.75 5.47 13.61
N PHE A 118 -3.94 4.79 12.81
CA PHE A 118 -2.98 5.41 11.90
C PHE A 118 -2.97 4.69 10.55
N GLY A 119 -2.92 5.46 9.47
CA GLY A 119 -2.78 4.88 8.14
C GLY A 119 -2.99 5.86 7.00
N PHE A 120 -2.97 5.32 5.79
CA PHE A 120 -3.16 6.09 4.56
C PHE A 120 -3.79 5.25 3.47
N GLY A 121 -4.38 5.92 2.48
CA GLY A 121 -4.74 5.36 1.19
C GLY A 121 -3.97 6.06 0.07
N TYR A 122 -3.43 5.28 -0.85
CA TYR A 122 -2.80 5.81 -2.05
C TYR A 122 -3.53 5.37 -3.32
N GLY A 123 -3.63 6.29 -4.25
CA GLY A 123 -4.27 6.05 -5.54
C GLY A 123 -3.27 5.99 -6.69
N THR A 124 -3.64 5.23 -7.71
CA THR A 124 -2.79 4.98 -8.89
C THR A 124 -2.68 6.20 -9.81
N LEU A 125 -1.47 6.43 -10.32
CA LEU A 125 -1.13 7.41 -11.34
C LEU A 125 -0.86 6.75 -12.71
N PRO A 126 -0.69 7.50 -13.81
CA PRO A 126 -0.70 6.94 -15.19
C PRO A 126 0.27 5.81 -15.48
N MET A 127 1.42 5.72 -14.82
CA MET A 127 2.38 4.62 -15.03
C MET A 127 2.03 3.34 -14.26
N HIS A 128 1.02 3.36 -13.39
CA HIS A 128 0.55 2.18 -12.68
C HIS A 128 -0.18 1.21 -13.63
N PRO A 129 0.07 -0.12 -13.56
CA PRO A 129 -0.57 -1.11 -14.44
C PRO A 129 -2.06 -1.33 -14.16
N ALA A 130 -2.54 -0.95 -12.98
CA ALA A 130 -3.95 -0.95 -12.60
C ALA A 130 -4.47 0.48 -12.38
N SER A 131 -5.78 0.62 -12.21
CA SER A 131 -6.49 1.85 -11.85
C SER A 131 -7.31 1.59 -10.60
N GLY A 132 -7.13 2.39 -9.55
CA GLY A 132 -7.83 2.28 -8.27
C GLY A 132 -7.00 2.77 -7.09
N GLU A 133 -7.39 2.37 -5.89
CA GLU A 133 -6.85 2.83 -4.62
C GLU A 133 -6.63 1.66 -3.67
N GLU A 134 -5.61 1.74 -2.83
CA GLU A 134 -5.32 0.78 -1.77
C GLU A 134 -4.96 1.52 -0.50
N ALA A 135 -5.49 1.06 0.64
CA ALA A 135 -5.28 1.65 1.94
C ALA A 135 -4.74 0.65 2.95
N PHE A 136 -3.91 1.15 3.84
CA PHE A 136 -3.29 0.44 4.96
C PHE A 136 -3.57 1.22 6.23
N VAL A 137 -4.35 0.65 7.15
CA VAL A 137 -4.70 1.29 8.41
C VAL A 137 -4.40 0.33 9.55
N VAL A 138 -3.58 0.76 10.50
CA VAL A 138 -3.46 0.09 11.79
C VAL A 138 -4.44 0.72 12.75
N GLU A 139 -5.24 -0.10 13.41
CA GLU A 139 -6.28 0.33 14.32
C GLU A 139 -6.41 -0.57 15.54
N ARG A 140 -6.92 -0.01 16.63
CA ARG A 140 -7.39 -0.71 17.82
C ARG A 140 -8.91 -0.71 17.82
N HIS A 141 -9.50 -1.76 18.37
CA HIS A 141 -10.96 -1.79 18.55
C HIS A 141 -11.42 -0.73 19.56
N ASP A 142 -10.70 -0.63 20.68
CA ASP A 142 -10.87 0.42 21.68
C ASP A 142 -9.55 1.21 21.78
N PRO A 143 -9.55 2.53 21.46
CA PRO A 143 -8.36 3.37 21.57
C PRO A 143 -7.81 3.49 23.01
N HIS A 144 -8.65 3.23 24.03
CA HIS A 144 -8.29 3.31 25.44
C HIS A 144 -7.84 1.98 26.03
N ASP A 145 -7.99 0.86 25.31
CA ASP A 145 -7.46 -0.44 25.71
C ASP A 145 -5.97 -0.55 25.38
N ALA A 146 -5.14 -0.15 26.36
CA ALA A 146 -3.68 -0.18 26.23
C ALA A 146 -3.11 -1.59 26.00
N ALA A 147 -3.84 -2.66 26.37
CA ALA A 147 -3.44 -4.05 26.17
C ALA A 147 -4.07 -4.69 24.93
N GLY A 148 -5.01 -3.99 24.29
CA GLY A 148 -5.82 -4.50 23.21
C GLY A 148 -5.05 -4.84 21.93
N PRO A 149 -5.67 -5.62 21.04
CA PRO A 149 -5.05 -6.01 19.78
C PRO A 149 -4.91 -4.84 18.82
N ALA A 150 -3.72 -4.71 18.23
CA ALA A 150 -3.46 -3.86 17.07
C ALA A 150 -3.73 -4.67 15.79
N ARG A 151 -4.57 -4.14 14.90
CA ARG A 151 -4.97 -4.78 13.63
C ARG A 151 -4.53 -3.95 12.46
N LEU A 152 -3.93 -4.57 11.44
CA LEU A 152 -3.78 -3.97 10.11
C LEU A 152 -5.05 -4.29 9.32
N ALA A 153 -5.73 -3.26 8.82
CA ALA A 153 -6.79 -3.35 7.83
C ALA A 153 -6.25 -2.93 6.47
N ILE A 154 -6.50 -3.74 5.44
CA ILE A 154 -6.18 -3.44 4.04
C ILE A 154 -7.49 -3.37 3.27
N THR A 155 -7.73 -2.22 2.65
CA THR A 155 -8.90 -1.97 1.81
C THR A 155 -8.43 -1.53 0.43
N ALA A 156 -8.92 -2.17 -0.63
CA ALA A 156 -8.57 -1.78 -1.99
C ALA A 156 -9.72 -1.96 -2.97
N PHE A 157 -9.71 -1.15 -4.01
CA PHE A 157 -10.48 -1.40 -5.22
C PHE A 157 -9.58 -1.13 -6.44
N SER A 158 -9.62 -2.01 -7.41
CA SER A 158 -8.78 -1.87 -8.60
C SER A 158 -9.36 -2.54 -9.83
N ARG A 159 -9.00 -2.01 -11.01
CA ARG A 159 -9.26 -2.64 -12.31
C ARG A 159 -8.01 -2.60 -13.18
N PRO A 160 -7.76 -3.61 -14.04
CA PRO A 160 -6.63 -3.60 -14.95
C PRO A 160 -6.72 -2.45 -15.97
N ARG A 161 -5.63 -1.70 -16.18
CA ARG A 161 -5.56 -0.67 -17.24
C ARG A 161 -5.03 -1.21 -18.56
N HIS A 162 -4.11 -2.16 -18.53
CA HIS A 162 -3.49 -2.72 -19.74
C HIS A 162 -4.16 -4.02 -20.16
N ALA A 163 -4.32 -4.20 -21.47
CA ALA A 163 -4.92 -5.41 -22.05
C ALA A 163 -4.19 -6.70 -21.60
N LEU A 164 -2.87 -6.67 -21.49
CA LEU A 164 -2.05 -7.78 -20.99
C LEU A 164 -2.41 -8.17 -19.56
N VAL A 165 -2.66 -7.19 -18.68
CA VAL A 165 -3.06 -7.44 -17.28
C VAL A 165 -4.50 -8.00 -17.24
N ARG A 166 -5.37 -7.58 -18.15
CA ARG A 166 -6.73 -8.12 -18.29
C ARG A 166 -6.71 -9.58 -18.73
N LEU A 167 -5.85 -9.94 -19.69
CA LEU A 167 -5.69 -11.33 -20.17
C LEU A 167 -5.12 -12.25 -19.08
N ALA A 168 -4.27 -11.71 -18.19
CA ALA A 168 -3.71 -12.45 -17.04
C ALA A 168 -4.67 -12.57 -15.84
N GLY A 169 -5.96 -12.29 -15.99
CA GLY A 169 -6.97 -12.11 -14.95
C GLY A 169 -6.88 -13.00 -13.69
N PRO A 170 -6.93 -14.36 -13.81
CA PRO A 170 -6.80 -15.23 -12.64
C PRO A 170 -5.41 -15.14 -11.96
N MET A 171 -4.34 -14.99 -12.76
CA MET A 171 -2.98 -14.85 -12.25
C MET A 171 -2.77 -13.50 -11.57
N ALA A 172 -3.30 -12.42 -12.13
CA ALA A 172 -3.26 -11.08 -11.53
C ALA A 172 -3.97 -11.06 -10.16
N ARG A 173 -5.15 -11.71 -10.05
CA ARG A 173 -5.86 -11.85 -8.76
C ARG A 173 -5.07 -12.67 -7.74
N ARG A 174 -4.43 -13.77 -8.14
CA ARG A 174 -3.55 -14.55 -7.27
C ARG A 174 -2.35 -13.72 -6.79
N GLN A 175 -1.75 -12.93 -7.69
CA GLN A 175 -0.64 -12.06 -7.34
C GLN A 175 -1.08 -10.97 -6.35
N GLN A 176 -2.25 -10.35 -6.54
CA GLN A 176 -2.80 -9.39 -5.61
C GLN A 176 -3.09 -10.01 -4.23
N ALA A 177 -3.67 -11.21 -4.19
CA ALA A 177 -3.92 -11.92 -2.94
C ALA A 177 -2.59 -12.25 -2.20
N ARG A 178 -1.54 -12.65 -2.94
CA ARG A 178 -0.20 -12.88 -2.37
C ARG A 178 0.41 -11.59 -1.83
N ALA A 179 0.29 -10.46 -2.55
CA ALA A 179 0.77 -9.16 -2.09
C ALA A 179 0.06 -8.76 -0.78
N THR A 180 -1.27 -8.91 -0.70
CA THR A 180 -2.04 -8.63 0.52
C THR A 180 -1.56 -9.49 1.70
N GLN A 181 -1.32 -10.79 1.51
CA GLN A 181 -0.75 -11.64 2.55
C GLN A 181 0.67 -11.19 2.95
N GLY A 182 1.49 -10.86 1.96
CA GLY A 182 2.85 -10.35 2.17
C GLY A 182 2.88 -9.05 3.00
N TYR A 183 1.93 -8.14 2.82
CA TYR A 183 1.82 -6.95 3.66
C TYR A 183 1.55 -7.29 5.13
N PHE A 184 0.65 -8.24 5.41
CA PHE A 184 0.41 -8.71 6.76
C PHE A 184 1.64 -9.35 7.39
N ASP A 185 2.28 -10.25 6.67
CA ASP A 185 3.46 -10.98 7.15
C ASP A 185 4.63 -10.02 7.41
N ALA A 186 4.83 -9.04 6.53
CA ALA A 186 5.84 -8.00 6.67
C ALA A 186 5.63 -7.14 7.93
N LEU A 187 4.40 -6.70 8.20
CA LEU A 187 4.14 -5.88 9.38
C LEU A 187 4.20 -6.71 10.67
N VAL A 188 3.70 -7.95 10.68
CA VAL A 188 3.85 -8.86 11.83
C VAL A 188 5.32 -9.10 12.17
N ALA A 189 6.17 -9.32 11.15
CA ALA A 189 7.61 -9.51 11.36
C ALA A 189 8.26 -8.25 11.92
N HIS A 190 7.91 -7.06 11.39
CA HIS A 190 8.42 -5.79 11.89
C HIS A 190 8.04 -5.57 13.37
N VAL A 191 6.77 -5.73 13.72
CA VAL A 191 6.29 -5.56 15.09
C VAL A 191 7.01 -6.50 16.05
N ARG A 192 7.15 -7.78 15.68
CA ARG A 192 7.87 -8.76 16.51
C ARG A 192 9.32 -8.39 16.77
N GLU A 193 10.02 -7.86 15.76
CA GLU A 193 11.43 -7.45 15.89
C GLU A 193 11.61 -6.21 16.76
N VAL A 194 10.64 -5.28 16.75
CA VAL A 194 10.70 -4.05 17.54
C VAL A 194 10.32 -4.27 19.01
N VAL A 195 9.39 -5.20 19.27
CA VAL A 195 8.83 -5.46 20.61
C VAL A 195 9.57 -6.59 21.35
N ALA A 196 10.44 -7.38 20.65
CA ALA A 196 11.27 -8.43 21.25
C ALA A 196 12.45 -7.85 22.05
#